data_e80ad3cebec1a11f59b4496499ccc39c
#
_entry.id   e80ad3cebec1a11f59b4496499ccc39c
#
_cell.length_a   1.000
_cell.length_b   1.000
_cell.length_c   1.000
_cell.angle_alpha   90.00
_cell.angle_beta   90.00
_cell.angle_gamma   90.00
#
_symmetry.space_group_name_H-M   'P 1'
#
loop_
_entity.id
_entity.type
_entity.pdbx_description
1 polymer ?
#
loop_
_entity_poly.entity_id
_entity_poly.type
_entity_poly.pdbx_seq_one_letter_code
_entity_poly.pdbx_strand_id
1 'polypeptide(L)'
;MITKKKKKIADEKSYKNDSLATWQFVNTMNIGDIVYVKKGMSKVVGRGVIKSEYIYDATRDEYKNTRKIEWTNKGEWEHPGQAVLKTLTDVTQYTDYVLQLEAIFTEDAGEELEPQKPVVYQKYTEEDFLNEVFMGKEEYDRISRLLLKKKNIILQGAPGVGKTFAAKRLAYSIMQVKDASRVMVIQFHQSYSYEDFIMGYRPTKEGFELVPGPFYEFCKKAQDDEDREYFFIIDEINRGNLSKIFGELLMLIETDKRGESLRLLYKNELFSVPENVHIIGMMNTADRSLAMIDYALRRRFAFYELKPALESELFADMKAVAQNEKYNRLIGKVISLNKIIKEDESLGSGFVIGHSYFCVSEKISDEDVSAIIEYELIPLINEYWFDEQTKIADWSVKLRGVMND
;
A
#
# COMPACT_ATOMS: atom_id res chain seq x y z
N MET A 1 -40.41 -8.86 26.95
CA MET A 1 -39.25 -9.73 26.68
C MET A 1 -38.27 -9.15 25.64
N ILE A 2 -38.73 -8.33 24.72
CA ILE A 2 -37.91 -7.70 23.66
C ILE A 2 -36.97 -6.56 24.19
N THR A 3 -37.44 -5.80 25.18
CA THR A 3 -36.70 -4.69 25.78
C THR A 3 -35.46 -5.13 26.59
N LYS A 4 -35.54 -6.25 27.31
CA LYS A 4 -34.37 -6.77 28.07
C LYS A 4 -33.29 -7.35 27.19
N LYS A 5 -33.63 -7.94 26.01
CA LYS A 5 -32.65 -8.47 25.04
C LYS A 5 -31.90 -7.37 24.31
N LYS A 6 -32.59 -6.26 23.95
CA LYS A 6 -31.93 -5.10 23.31
C LYS A 6 -30.93 -4.38 24.24
N LYS A 7 -31.26 -4.27 25.54
CA LYS A 7 -30.38 -3.68 26.53
C LYS A 7 -29.12 -4.53 26.76
N LYS A 8 -29.24 -5.86 26.82
CA LYS A 8 -28.11 -6.77 27.00
C LYS A 8 -27.14 -6.78 25.78
N ILE A 9 -27.67 -6.65 24.55
CA ILE A 9 -26.83 -6.56 23.32
C ILE A 9 -26.13 -5.20 23.21
N ALA A 10 -26.75 -4.13 23.66
CA ALA A 10 -26.14 -2.81 23.73
C ALA A 10 -24.99 -2.77 24.76
N ASP A 11 -25.17 -3.39 25.91
CA ASP A 11 -24.16 -3.51 26.97
C ASP A 11 -22.96 -4.35 26.53
N GLU A 12 -23.15 -5.47 25.82
CA GLU A 12 -22.05 -6.30 25.30
C GLU A 12 -21.23 -5.60 24.20
N LYS A 13 -21.86 -4.78 23.34
CA LYS A 13 -21.16 -4.00 22.32
C LYS A 13 -20.41 -2.81 22.92
N SER A 14 -20.96 -2.17 23.94
CA SER A 14 -20.28 -1.15 24.74
C SER A 14 -19.03 -1.73 25.39
N TYR A 15 -19.13 -2.89 26.01
CA TYR A 15 -18.00 -3.57 26.67
C TYR A 15 -16.85 -3.91 25.73
N LYS A 16 -17.12 -4.31 24.48
CA LYS A 16 -16.07 -4.60 23.47
C LYS A 16 -15.32 -3.34 23.02
N ASN A 17 -16.04 -2.24 22.82
CA ASN A 17 -15.43 -0.96 22.44
C ASN A 17 -14.56 -0.39 23.56
N ASP A 18 -15.02 -0.50 24.81
CA ASP A 18 -14.28 -0.05 25.98
C ASP A 18 -13.02 -0.89 26.25
N SER A 19 -13.09 -2.20 26.03
CA SER A 19 -11.94 -3.11 26.14
C SER A 19 -10.87 -2.80 25.10
N LEU A 20 -11.26 -2.55 23.84
CA LEU A 20 -10.33 -2.19 22.76
C LEU A 20 -9.70 -0.82 23.03
N ALA A 21 -10.49 0.16 23.44
CA ALA A 21 -10.01 1.49 23.79
C ALA A 21 -9.00 1.45 24.95
N THR A 22 -9.28 0.64 25.98
CA THR A 22 -8.34 0.43 27.08
C THR A 22 -7.06 -0.22 26.61
N TRP A 23 -7.13 -1.25 25.76
CA TRP A 23 -5.95 -1.91 25.22
C TRP A 23 -5.09 -0.95 24.40
N GLN A 24 -5.70 -0.15 23.51
CA GLN A 24 -4.99 0.86 22.72
C GLN A 24 -4.37 1.93 23.60
N PHE A 25 -5.08 2.42 24.62
CA PHE A 25 -4.57 3.39 25.58
C PHE A 25 -3.33 2.89 26.33
N VAL A 26 -3.27 1.59 26.64
CA VAL A 26 -2.15 0.96 27.34
C VAL A 26 -0.98 0.69 26.39
N ASN A 27 -1.25 0.10 25.21
CA ASN A 27 -0.23 -0.55 24.40
C ASN A 27 0.15 0.20 23.11
N THR A 28 -0.71 1.11 22.62
CA THR A 28 -0.50 1.77 21.33
C THR A 28 -0.05 3.21 21.45
N MET A 29 -0.54 3.93 22.47
CA MET A 29 -0.18 5.34 22.67
C MET A 29 1.23 5.49 23.24
N ASN A 30 1.99 6.45 22.71
CA ASN A 30 3.38 6.72 23.07
C ASN A 30 3.57 8.14 23.64
N ILE A 31 4.70 8.37 24.33
CA ILE A 31 5.12 9.71 24.73
C ILE A 31 5.39 10.52 23.46
N GLY A 32 4.83 11.73 23.40
CA GLY A 32 4.91 12.62 22.25
C GLY A 32 3.66 12.61 21.35
N ASP A 33 2.78 11.62 21.49
CA ASP A 33 1.54 11.59 20.74
C ASP A 33 0.64 12.78 21.11
N ILE A 34 0.00 13.38 20.10
CA ILE A 34 -0.99 14.43 20.28
C ILE A 34 -2.35 13.80 20.51
N VAL A 35 -3.08 14.27 21.49
CA VAL A 35 -4.43 13.82 21.82
C VAL A 35 -5.44 14.96 21.69
N TYR A 36 -6.55 14.67 21.00
CA TYR A 36 -7.74 15.52 20.93
C TYR A 36 -8.85 14.89 21.74
N VAL A 37 -9.43 15.63 22.66
CA VAL A 37 -10.51 15.13 23.53
C VAL A 37 -11.82 15.64 23.03
N LYS A 38 -12.74 14.72 22.74
CA LYS A 38 -14.09 15.02 22.27
C LYS A 38 -15.12 14.94 23.40
N LYS A 39 -16.17 15.75 23.28
CA LYS A 39 -17.39 15.69 24.13
C LYS A 39 -18.58 15.44 23.24
N GLY A 40 -19.08 14.18 23.26
CA GLY A 40 -20.11 13.76 22.31
C GLY A 40 -19.59 13.65 20.89
N MET A 41 -20.44 14.02 19.90
CA MET A 41 -20.15 13.90 18.46
C MET A 41 -19.77 15.22 17.79
N SER A 42 -20.04 16.35 18.46
CA SER A 42 -20.00 17.68 17.85
C SER A 42 -19.01 18.63 18.52
N LYS A 43 -18.34 18.24 19.60
CA LYS A 43 -17.43 19.14 20.32
C LYS A 43 -16.06 18.53 20.57
N VAL A 44 -15.03 19.35 20.48
CA VAL A 44 -13.67 19.10 20.96
C VAL A 44 -13.45 19.94 22.22
N VAL A 45 -12.89 19.34 23.28
CA VAL A 45 -12.76 20.02 24.59
C VAL A 45 -11.30 20.14 25.05
N GLY A 46 -10.35 19.64 24.32
CA GLY A 46 -8.94 19.78 24.64
C GLY A 46 -8.02 19.19 23.60
N ARG A 47 -6.82 19.75 23.55
CA ARG A 47 -5.66 19.26 22.80
C ARG A 47 -4.47 19.20 23.76
N GLY A 48 -3.68 18.15 23.68
CA GLY A 48 -2.50 18.00 24.52
C GLY A 48 -1.51 16.99 24.00
N VAL A 49 -0.34 16.91 24.63
CA VAL A 49 0.74 15.99 24.28
C VAL A 49 0.98 15.02 25.43
N ILE A 50 1.10 13.73 25.12
CA ILE A 50 1.40 12.69 26.12
C ILE A 50 2.83 12.86 26.65
N LYS A 51 2.98 12.90 27.96
CA LYS A 51 4.26 13.11 28.67
C LYS A 51 4.67 11.96 29.57
N SER A 52 3.89 10.90 29.66
CA SER A 52 4.27 9.72 30.46
C SER A 52 3.89 8.42 29.79
N GLU A 53 4.58 7.36 30.18
CA GLU A 53 4.12 6.00 29.96
C GLU A 53 2.78 5.75 30.66
N TYR A 54 2.15 4.62 30.34
CA TYR A 54 0.93 4.16 31.00
C TYR A 54 1.16 3.94 32.50
N ILE A 55 0.22 4.42 33.32
CA ILE A 55 0.23 4.27 34.78
C ILE A 55 -1.13 3.72 35.23
N TYR A 56 -1.11 2.60 35.93
CA TYR A 56 -2.28 2.10 36.63
C TYR A 56 -2.32 2.72 38.05
N ASP A 57 -3.30 3.61 38.28
CA ASP A 57 -3.47 4.30 39.56
C ASP A 57 -4.54 3.58 40.41
N ALA A 58 -4.09 2.70 41.31
CA ALA A 58 -4.95 1.93 42.19
C ALA A 58 -5.66 2.81 43.26
N THR A 59 -5.21 4.04 43.47
CA THR A 59 -5.78 4.96 44.51
C THR A 59 -7.07 5.62 44.02
N ARG A 60 -7.38 5.57 42.74
CA ARG A 60 -8.61 6.12 42.17
C ARG A 60 -9.74 5.14 42.28
N ASP A 61 -10.93 5.62 42.54
CA ASP A 61 -12.14 4.80 42.50
C ASP A 61 -12.54 4.44 41.08
N GLU A 62 -12.46 5.41 40.15
CA GLU A 62 -12.77 5.26 38.71
C GLU A 62 -11.59 5.76 37.87
N TYR A 63 -11.57 5.38 36.57
CA TYR A 63 -10.55 5.79 35.57
C TYR A 63 -9.11 5.53 36.05
N LYS A 64 -8.84 4.30 36.50
CA LYS A 64 -7.54 3.86 37.04
C LYS A 64 -6.43 3.84 36.00
N ASN A 65 -6.76 3.76 34.71
CA ASN A 65 -5.82 3.79 33.59
C ASN A 65 -5.48 5.25 33.28
N THR A 66 -4.24 5.66 33.49
CA THR A 66 -3.83 7.06 33.38
C THR A 66 -2.55 7.25 32.56
N ARG A 67 -2.43 8.41 31.96
CA ARG A 67 -1.20 8.98 31.37
C ARG A 67 -1.15 10.45 31.70
N LYS A 68 0.03 11.00 31.91
CA LYS A 68 0.20 12.45 32.07
C LYS A 68 0.14 13.12 30.72
N ILE A 69 -0.67 14.15 30.60
CA ILE A 69 -0.85 14.95 29.38
C ILE A 69 -0.52 16.39 29.70
N GLU A 70 0.33 16.98 28.89
CA GLU A 70 0.54 18.45 28.87
C GLU A 70 -0.51 19.03 27.92
N TRP A 71 -1.49 19.73 28.51
CA TRP A 71 -2.57 20.34 27.75
C TRP A 71 -2.10 21.65 27.11
N THR A 72 -2.15 21.72 25.77
CA THR A 72 -1.87 22.94 25.01
C THR A 72 -3.09 23.84 24.90
N ASN A 73 -4.27 23.26 24.74
CA ASN A 73 -5.52 23.98 24.62
C ASN A 73 -6.60 23.31 25.49
N LYS A 74 -7.41 24.10 26.20
CA LYS A 74 -8.57 23.66 26.99
C LYS A 74 -9.72 24.61 26.77
N GLY A 75 -10.87 24.10 26.35
CA GLY A 75 -12.05 24.91 26.04
C GLY A 75 -13.17 24.06 25.48
N GLU A 76 -14.10 24.66 24.79
CA GLU A 76 -15.12 23.96 23.99
C GLU A 76 -15.12 24.57 22.59
N TRP A 77 -14.82 23.75 21.58
CA TRP A 77 -14.86 24.12 20.15
C TRP A 77 -15.81 23.22 19.40
N GLU A 78 -16.45 23.75 18.37
CA GLU A 78 -17.25 22.92 17.46
C GLU A 78 -16.32 21.96 16.70
N HIS A 79 -16.75 20.70 16.59
CA HIS A 79 -15.99 19.70 15.87
C HIS A 79 -16.08 19.94 14.34
N PRO A 80 -14.99 19.92 13.56
CA PRO A 80 -14.98 20.25 12.12
C PRO A 80 -15.63 19.17 11.24
N GLY A 81 -16.67 18.54 11.70
CA GLY A 81 -17.41 17.44 11.08
C GLY A 81 -18.11 16.60 12.12
N GLN A 82 -18.15 15.29 11.97
CA GLN A 82 -18.66 14.37 12.99
C GLN A 82 -17.52 13.57 13.61
N ALA A 83 -17.39 13.66 14.96
CA ALA A 83 -16.44 12.84 15.69
C ALA A 83 -16.78 11.34 15.57
N VAL A 84 -15.74 10.51 15.47
CA VAL A 84 -15.89 9.05 15.41
C VAL A 84 -16.60 8.52 16.67
N LEU A 85 -17.53 7.58 16.52
CA LEU A 85 -18.29 6.97 17.64
C LEU A 85 -17.42 6.19 18.65
N LYS A 86 -16.21 5.78 18.25
CA LYS A 86 -15.31 5.02 19.13
C LYS A 86 -14.77 5.89 20.29
N THR A 87 -14.56 5.26 21.43
CA THR A 87 -14.00 5.90 22.63
C THR A 87 -12.56 6.41 22.42
N LEU A 88 -11.74 5.65 21.72
CA LEU A 88 -10.38 6.00 21.30
C LEU A 88 -10.18 5.60 19.84
N THR A 89 -9.53 6.46 19.06
CA THR A 89 -9.25 6.22 17.64
C THR A 89 -7.92 6.84 17.29
N ASP A 90 -7.04 6.07 16.67
CA ASP A 90 -5.83 6.59 16.03
C ASP A 90 -6.24 7.29 14.73
N VAL A 91 -5.93 8.58 14.65
CA VAL A 91 -6.24 9.45 13.51
C VAL A 91 -5.01 9.86 12.72
N THR A 92 -3.85 9.31 13.04
CA THR A 92 -2.56 9.63 12.42
C THR A 92 -2.57 9.48 10.91
N GLN A 93 -3.33 8.52 10.39
CA GLN A 93 -3.45 8.27 8.95
C GLN A 93 -4.37 9.26 8.22
N TYR A 94 -5.20 10.02 8.93
CA TYR A 94 -6.19 10.96 8.39
C TYR A 94 -5.66 12.39 8.47
N THR A 95 -4.63 12.69 7.69
CA THR A 95 -3.89 13.96 7.73
C THR A 95 -4.80 15.18 7.59
N ASP A 96 -5.75 15.15 6.65
CA ASP A 96 -6.67 16.27 6.42
C ASP A 96 -7.62 16.48 7.61
N TYR A 97 -8.05 15.40 8.25
CA TYR A 97 -8.85 15.48 9.46
C TYR A 97 -8.05 16.01 10.66
N VAL A 98 -6.78 15.62 10.78
CA VAL A 98 -5.87 16.16 11.80
C VAL A 98 -5.65 17.67 11.56
N LEU A 99 -5.45 18.11 10.32
CA LEU A 99 -5.33 19.53 9.97
C LEU A 99 -6.60 20.32 10.31
N GLN A 100 -7.79 19.76 10.04
CA GLN A 100 -9.05 20.39 10.44
C GLN A 100 -9.18 20.50 11.98
N LEU A 101 -8.73 19.48 12.73
CA LEU A 101 -8.70 19.51 14.19
C LEU A 101 -7.69 20.54 14.71
N GLU A 102 -6.53 20.70 14.07
CA GLU A 102 -5.56 21.74 14.44
C GLU A 102 -6.12 23.15 14.18
N ALA A 103 -6.81 23.35 13.07
CA ALA A 103 -7.36 24.66 12.67
C ALA A 103 -8.32 25.25 13.71
N ILE A 104 -9.11 24.42 14.42
CA ILE A 104 -10.06 24.92 15.43
C ILE A 104 -9.37 25.56 16.66
N PHE A 105 -8.09 25.31 16.87
CA PHE A 105 -7.33 25.86 17.99
C PHE A 105 -6.55 27.12 17.59
N THR A 106 -6.55 27.47 16.30
CA THR A 106 -5.80 28.63 15.77
C THR A 106 -6.64 29.91 15.70
N GLU A 107 -7.98 29.81 15.65
CA GLU A 107 -8.89 30.97 15.57
C GLU A 107 -8.98 31.77 16.90
N ASP A 108 -8.64 31.15 18.06
CA ASP A 108 -8.74 31.78 19.39
C ASP A 108 -7.42 32.35 19.91
N ALA A 109 -6.30 32.12 19.23
CA ALA A 109 -4.99 32.65 19.65
C ALA A 109 -4.64 33.86 18.78
N GLY A 110 -4.87 35.08 19.33
CA GLY A 110 -4.40 36.31 18.74
C GLY A 110 -2.88 36.52 18.81
N GLU A 111 -2.12 35.44 18.67
CA GLU A 111 -0.66 35.44 18.47
C GLU A 111 -0.38 34.94 17.08
N GLU A 112 0.40 35.70 16.32
CA GLU A 112 0.92 35.30 15.01
C GLU A 112 1.58 33.92 15.12
N LEU A 113 0.87 32.90 14.65
CA LEU A 113 1.48 31.61 14.44
C LEU A 113 2.59 31.77 13.40
N GLU A 114 3.82 31.47 13.77
CA GLU A 114 4.85 31.21 12.77
C GLU A 114 4.22 30.27 11.72
N PRO A 115 4.30 30.57 10.42
CA PRO A 115 3.76 29.71 9.40
C PRO A 115 4.28 28.31 9.65
N GLN A 116 3.39 27.34 9.84
CA GLN A 116 3.77 25.94 9.99
C GLN A 116 4.75 25.64 8.87
N LYS A 117 5.96 25.21 9.26
CA LYS A 117 6.98 24.84 8.28
C LYS A 117 6.30 23.90 7.28
N PRO A 118 6.24 24.26 6.00
CA PRO A 118 5.58 23.40 5.01
C PRO A 118 6.15 21.99 5.19
N VAL A 119 5.30 20.97 5.15
CA VAL A 119 5.75 19.58 5.21
C VAL A 119 6.75 19.42 4.08
N VAL A 120 8.02 19.44 4.41
CA VAL A 120 9.10 19.33 3.42
C VAL A 120 9.21 17.86 3.08
N TYR A 121 8.48 17.44 2.07
CA TYR A 121 8.64 16.11 1.52
C TYR A 121 10.07 15.95 0.98
N GLN A 122 10.65 14.78 1.23
CA GLN A 122 11.97 14.46 0.71
C GLN A 122 11.94 14.49 -0.82
N LYS A 123 12.84 15.26 -1.44
CA LYS A 123 13.03 15.23 -2.88
C LYS A 123 13.37 13.81 -3.35
N TYR A 124 12.80 13.39 -4.47
CA TYR A 124 13.04 12.08 -5.07
C TYR A 124 13.11 12.24 -6.58
N THR A 125 14.28 12.10 -7.12
CA THR A 125 14.57 12.38 -8.54
C THR A 125 14.58 11.08 -9.35
N GLU A 126 14.73 11.22 -10.65
CA GLU A 126 15.06 10.13 -11.56
C GLU A 126 16.36 9.41 -11.16
N GLU A 127 17.39 10.17 -10.75
CA GLU A 127 18.66 9.59 -10.30
C GLU A 127 18.46 8.70 -9.05
N ASP A 128 17.64 9.15 -8.10
CA ASP A 128 17.28 8.34 -6.93
C ASP A 128 16.57 7.03 -7.35
N PHE A 129 15.68 7.12 -8.35
CA PHE A 129 15.02 5.95 -8.92
C PHE A 129 16.00 4.97 -9.54
N LEU A 130 16.93 5.47 -10.38
CA LEU A 130 17.92 4.64 -11.06
C LEU A 130 18.93 4.01 -10.10
N ASN A 131 19.16 4.61 -8.95
CA ASN A 131 20.01 4.08 -7.89
C ASN A 131 19.31 3.03 -7.02
N GLU A 132 17.97 3.05 -6.94
CA GLU A 132 17.21 2.13 -6.09
C GLU A 132 16.56 0.98 -6.88
N VAL A 133 16.18 1.21 -8.14
CA VAL A 133 15.44 0.25 -8.98
C VAL A 133 16.35 -0.33 -10.06
N PHE A 134 16.40 -1.64 -10.17
CA PHE A 134 17.18 -2.35 -11.20
C PHE A 134 16.63 -2.12 -12.60
N MET A 135 16.73 -0.90 -13.08
CA MET A 135 16.24 -0.47 -14.39
C MET A 135 17.23 0.52 -15.01
N GLY A 136 17.49 0.37 -16.31
CA GLY A 136 18.35 1.31 -17.03
C GLY A 136 17.61 2.61 -17.37
N LYS A 137 18.39 3.68 -17.65
CA LYS A 137 17.88 5.00 -18.02
C LYS A 137 16.87 4.97 -19.18
N GLU A 138 17.18 4.24 -20.25
CA GLU A 138 16.31 4.13 -21.42
C GLU A 138 14.97 3.46 -21.10
N GLU A 139 14.99 2.49 -20.19
CA GLU A 139 13.79 1.79 -19.73
C GLU A 139 12.94 2.71 -18.85
N TYR A 140 13.57 3.45 -17.93
CA TYR A 140 12.91 4.46 -17.12
C TYR A 140 12.24 5.54 -17.98
N ASP A 141 12.93 6.10 -18.96
CA ASP A 141 12.40 7.11 -19.88
C ASP A 141 11.20 6.57 -20.66
N ARG A 142 11.27 5.31 -21.06
CA ARG A 142 10.19 4.64 -21.78
C ARG A 142 8.95 4.44 -20.92
N ILE A 143 9.12 3.90 -19.70
CA ILE A 143 7.99 3.61 -18.82
C ILE A 143 7.34 4.89 -18.27
N SER A 144 8.14 5.89 -17.89
CA SER A 144 7.66 7.18 -17.41
C SER A 144 6.86 7.91 -18.49
N ARG A 145 7.38 7.96 -19.72
CA ARG A 145 6.66 8.54 -20.88
C ARG A 145 5.38 7.77 -21.20
N LEU A 146 5.42 6.44 -21.12
CA LEU A 146 4.27 5.58 -21.36
C LEU A 146 3.18 5.85 -20.33
N LEU A 147 3.50 5.92 -19.04
CA LEU A 147 2.57 6.20 -17.96
C LEU A 147 1.96 7.60 -18.08
N LEU A 148 2.78 8.62 -18.29
CA LEU A 148 2.28 10.00 -18.46
C LEU A 148 1.35 10.14 -19.68
N LYS A 149 1.65 9.46 -20.78
CA LYS A 149 0.85 9.52 -22.00
C LYS A 149 -0.43 8.68 -21.92
N LYS A 150 -0.36 7.47 -21.38
CA LYS A 150 -1.48 6.51 -21.34
C LYS A 150 -2.31 6.60 -20.07
N LYS A 151 -1.80 7.28 -19.03
CA LYS A 151 -2.40 7.39 -17.71
C LYS A 151 -2.56 6.06 -16.96
N ASN A 152 -2.61 4.93 -17.68
CA ASN A 152 -2.80 3.60 -17.10
C ASN A 152 -1.74 2.63 -17.64
N ILE A 153 -1.01 1.96 -16.75
CA ILE A 153 -0.07 0.90 -17.13
C ILE A 153 -0.27 -0.33 -16.25
N ILE A 154 0.10 -1.49 -16.77
CA ILE A 154 0.25 -2.72 -16.01
C ILE A 154 1.72 -3.13 -16.02
N LEU A 155 2.32 -3.19 -14.84
CA LEU A 155 3.63 -3.79 -14.62
C LEU A 155 3.45 -5.28 -14.46
N GLN A 156 3.85 -6.05 -15.45
CA GLN A 156 3.80 -7.51 -15.42
C GLN A 156 5.19 -8.10 -15.28
N GLY A 157 5.28 -9.31 -14.75
CA GLY A 157 6.54 -10.04 -14.66
C GLY A 157 6.50 -11.15 -13.65
N ALA A 158 7.53 -11.96 -13.63
CA ALA A 158 7.68 -13.08 -12.71
C ALA A 158 7.62 -12.64 -11.23
N PRO A 159 7.32 -13.55 -10.30
CA PRO A 159 7.47 -13.27 -8.87
C PRO A 159 8.90 -12.81 -8.53
N GLY A 160 9.02 -11.85 -7.63
CA GLY A 160 10.33 -11.39 -7.17
C GLY A 160 11.11 -10.46 -8.13
N VAL A 161 10.48 -9.89 -9.17
CA VAL A 161 11.12 -8.86 -10.03
C VAL A 161 10.92 -7.42 -9.53
N GLY A 162 10.46 -7.23 -8.30
CA GLY A 162 10.38 -5.92 -7.68
C GLY A 162 9.25 -5.00 -8.19
N LYS A 163 8.14 -5.54 -8.71
CA LYS A 163 7.02 -4.75 -9.28
C LYS A 163 6.50 -3.67 -8.33
N THR A 164 6.14 -4.05 -7.10
CA THR A 164 5.58 -3.13 -6.08
C THR A 164 6.60 -2.07 -5.67
N PHE A 165 7.86 -2.46 -5.59
CA PHE A 165 8.96 -1.56 -5.29
C PHE A 165 9.14 -0.52 -6.40
N ALA A 166 9.18 -0.95 -7.65
CA ALA A 166 9.32 -0.10 -8.82
C ALA A 166 8.12 0.83 -9.01
N ALA A 167 6.87 0.34 -8.83
CA ALA A 167 5.65 1.13 -8.99
C ALA A 167 5.63 2.38 -8.10
N LYS A 168 5.91 2.22 -6.79
CA LYS A 168 5.95 3.34 -5.84
C LYS A 168 7.05 4.35 -6.18
N ARG A 169 8.24 3.85 -6.55
CA ARG A 169 9.38 4.69 -6.86
C ARG A 169 9.21 5.44 -8.18
N LEU A 170 8.57 4.80 -9.15
CA LEU A 170 8.19 5.46 -10.40
C LEU A 170 7.23 6.63 -10.13
N ALA A 171 6.24 6.44 -9.26
CA ALA A 171 5.36 7.52 -8.85
C ALA A 171 6.14 8.67 -8.20
N TYR A 172 7.01 8.38 -7.23
CA TYR A 172 7.82 9.41 -6.56
C TYR A 172 8.77 10.14 -7.50
N SER A 173 9.41 9.43 -8.45
CA SER A 173 10.32 10.07 -9.41
C SER A 173 9.59 10.99 -10.39
N ILE A 174 8.37 10.64 -10.81
CA ILE A 174 7.55 11.51 -11.67
C ILE A 174 7.07 12.74 -10.86
N MET A 175 6.67 12.56 -9.61
CA MET A 175 6.29 13.66 -8.71
C MET A 175 7.49 14.52 -8.27
N GLN A 176 8.71 14.04 -8.45
CA GLN A 176 9.97 14.60 -7.95
C GLN A 176 10.03 14.76 -6.42
N VAL A 177 9.21 13.99 -5.70
CA VAL A 177 9.08 14.08 -4.25
C VAL A 177 8.46 12.80 -3.66
N LYS A 178 8.91 12.40 -2.46
CA LYS A 178 8.32 11.29 -1.69
C LYS A 178 7.07 11.76 -0.93
N ASP A 179 6.01 12.07 -1.65
CA ASP A 179 4.72 12.44 -1.07
C ASP A 179 3.77 11.23 -1.06
N ALA A 180 3.74 10.53 0.06
CA ALA A 180 2.88 9.34 0.23
C ALA A 180 1.39 9.68 0.19
N SER A 181 0.99 10.93 0.43
CA SER A 181 -0.42 11.35 0.42
C SER A 181 -1.04 11.35 -0.97
N ARG A 182 -0.21 11.38 -2.03
CA ARG A 182 -0.59 11.32 -3.44
C ARG A 182 -0.37 9.96 -4.08
N VAL A 183 -0.02 8.94 -3.27
CA VAL A 183 0.15 7.56 -3.72
C VAL A 183 -0.72 6.65 -2.89
N MET A 184 -1.73 6.04 -3.50
CA MET A 184 -2.56 5.04 -2.83
C MET A 184 -2.23 3.66 -3.37
N VAL A 185 -2.09 2.68 -2.47
CA VAL A 185 -1.83 1.28 -2.86
C VAL A 185 -2.94 0.42 -2.29
N ILE A 186 -3.57 -0.37 -3.14
CA ILE A 186 -4.55 -1.39 -2.76
C ILE A 186 -4.18 -2.72 -3.40
N GLN A 187 -4.74 -3.80 -2.87
CA GLN A 187 -4.58 -5.14 -3.45
C GLN A 187 -5.95 -5.71 -3.81
N PHE A 188 -6.07 -6.23 -5.04
CA PHE A 188 -7.27 -6.93 -5.47
C PHE A 188 -7.25 -8.39 -5.03
N HIS A 189 -8.41 -8.92 -4.75
CA HIS A 189 -8.68 -10.34 -4.47
C HIS A 189 -9.99 -10.75 -5.15
N GLN A 190 -10.26 -12.05 -5.22
CA GLN A 190 -11.41 -12.58 -5.98
C GLN A 190 -12.77 -12.03 -5.55
N SER A 191 -12.91 -11.65 -4.27
CA SER A 191 -14.16 -11.11 -3.72
C SER A 191 -14.22 -9.57 -3.75
N TYR A 192 -13.24 -8.89 -4.35
CA TYR A 192 -13.23 -7.42 -4.43
C TYR A 192 -14.30 -6.95 -5.40
N SER A 193 -15.09 -5.97 -5.00
CA SER A 193 -16.29 -5.54 -5.73
C SER A 193 -16.33 -4.03 -5.99
N TYR A 194 -17.31 -3.57 -6.75
CA TYR A 194 -17.62 -2.16 -6.94
C TYR A 194 -17.90 -1.45 -5.61
N GLU A 195 -18.61 -2.15 -4.71
CA GLU A 195 -18.98 -1.65 -3.40
C GLU A 195 -17.77 -1.44 -2.48
N ASP A 196 -16.67 -2.15 -2.72
CA ASP A 196 -15.42 -1.97 -2.00
C ASP A 196 -14.54 -0.89 -2.61
N PHE A 197 -14.67 -0.67 -3.91
CA PHE A 197 -13.76 0.16 -4.69
C PHE A 197 -14.27 1.58 -4.92
N ILE A 198 -15.55 1.71 -5.29
CA ILE A 198 -16.18 2.99 -5.65
C ILE A 198 -17.07 3.47 -4.52
N MET A 199 -18.12 2.75 -4.20
CA MET A 199 -19.00 3.00 -3.07
C MET A 199 -19.99 1.87 -2.88
N GLY A 200 -20.39 1.62 -1.63
CA GLY A 200 -21.33 0.56 -1.30
C GLY A 200 -22.06 0.79 0.01
N TYR A 201 -23.22 0.17 0.15
CA TYR A 201 -23.96 0.19 1.38
C TYR A 201 -23.30 -0.71 2.43
N ARG A 202 -23.02 -0.15 3.60
CA ARG A 202 -22.47 -0.87 4.76
C ARG A 202 -23.50 -0.91 5.90
N PRO A 203 -23.63 -2.03 6.60
CA PRO A 203 -24.56 -2.14 7.72
C PRO A 203 -24.12 -1.26 8.90
N THR A 204 -25.04 -0.47 9.41
CA THR A 204 -24.87 0.34 10.62
C THR A 204 -25.84 -0.09 11.70
N LYS A 205 -25.79 0.53 12.87
CA LYS A 205 -26.75 0.24 13.96
C LYS A 205 -28.19 0.65 13.60
N GLU A 206 -28.36 1.61 12.71
CA GLU A 206 -29.65 2.23 12.34
C GLU A 206 -30.13 1.79 10.95
N GLY A 207 -29.40 0.91 10.27
CA GLY A 207 -29.75 0.44 8.92
C GLY A 207 -28.53 0.28 8.01
N PHE A 208 -28.55 0.91 6.88
CA PHE A 208 -27.45 0.90 5.91
C PHE A 208 -27.00 2.33 5.61
N GLU A 209 -25.71 2.53 5.51
CA GLU A 209 -25.09 3.79 5.11
C GLU A 209 -24.29 3.59 3.82
N LEU A 210 -24.38 4.54 2.90
CA LEU A 210 -23.57 4.53 1.68
C LEU A 210 -22.18 5.08 2.02
N VAL A 211 -21.16 4.21 1.92
CA VAL A 211 -19.78 4.53 2.24
C VAL A 211 -18.97 4.61 0.95
N PRO A 212 -18.23 5.71 0.70
CA PRO A 212 -17.32 5.81 -0.44
C PRO A 212 -16.16 4.83 -0.32
N GLY A 213 -15.70 4.32 -1.46
CA GLY A 213 -14.54 3.45 -1.56
C GLY A 213 -13.26 4.23 -1.89
N PRO A 214 -12.10 3.56 -1.80
CA PRO A 214 -10.79 4.22 -1.90
C PRO A 214 -10.55 4.91 -3.25
N PHE A 215 -11.06 4.37 -4.35
CA PHE A 215 -10.84 5.00 -5.66
C PHE A 215 -11.68 6.28 -5.82
N TYR A 216 -12.92 6.28 -5.30
CA TYR A 216 -13.76 7.46 -5.30
C TYR A 216 -13.12 8.60 -4.49
N GLU A 217 -12.70 8.30 -3.24
CA GLU A 217 -12.07 9.30 -2.37
C GLU A 217 -10.76 9.83 -2.97
N PHE A 218 -9.96 8.94 -3.56
CA PHE A 218 -8.71 9.32 -4.20
C PHE A 218 -8.91 10.25 -5.40
N CYS A 219 -9.92 9.97 -6.24
CA CYS A 219 -10.26 10.85 -7.37
C CYS A 219 -10.78 12.21 -6.89
N LYS A 220 -11.59 12.26 -5.82
CA LYS A 220 -12.05 13.54 -5.24
C LYS A 220 -10.88 14.37 -4.75
N LYS A 221 -9.94 13.74 -4.02
CA LYS A 221 -8.72 14.41 -3.55
C LYS A 221 -7.87 14.94 -4.71
N ALA A 222 -7.70 14.17 -5.77
CA ALA A 222 -6.96 14.58 -6.94
C ALA A 222 -7.67 15.71 -7.71
N GLN A 223 -9.01 15.74 -7.71
CA GLN A 223 -9.81 16.78 -8.32
C GLN A 223 -9.66 18.13 -7.61
N ASP A 224 -9.50 18.11 -6.28
CA ASP A 224 -9.27 19.32 -5.46
C ASP A 224 -7.83 19.86 -5.61
N ASP A 225 -6.94 19.13 -6.30
CA ASP A 225 -5.50 19.40 -6.41
C ASP A 225 -5.00 19.12 -7.85
N GLU A 226 -5.61 19.76 -8.83
CA GLU A 226 -5.43 19.48 -10.27
C GLU A 226 -4.01 19.72 -10.79
N ASP A 227 -3.24 20.58 -10.14
CA ASP A 227 -1.87 20.94 -10.56
C ASP A 227 -0.82 19.89 -10.19
N ARG A 228 -1.16 18.87 -9.38
CA ARG A 228 -0.23 17.84 -8.92
C ARG A 228 -0.67 16.45 -9.37
N GLU A 229 0.32 15.61 -9.72
CA GLU A 229 0.08 14.24 -10.17
C GLU A 229 -0.22 13.29 -9.00
N TYR A 230 -1.17 12.38 -9.19
CA TYR A 230 -1.65 11.38 -8.24
C TYR A 230 -1.53 9.98 -8.81
N PHE A 231 -1.12 9.00 -7.98
CA PHE A 231 -0.84 7.64 -8.43
C PHE A 231 -1.64 6.61 -7.63
N PHE A 232 -2.55 5.93 -8.32
CA PHE A 232 -3.34 4.84 -7.76
C PHE A 232 -2.73 3.50 -8.19
N ILE A 233 -2.18 2.75 -7.23
CA ILE A 233 -1.45 1.50 -7.46
C ILE A 233 -2.35 0.33 -7.05
N ILE A 234 -2.55 -0.63 -7.96
CA ILE A 234 -3.38 -1.82 -7.74
C ILE A 234 -2.49 -3.05 -7.82
N ASP A 235 -2.23 -3.68 -6.67
CA ASP A 235 -1.52 -4.94 -6.63
C ASP A 235 -2.46 -6.10 -6.98
N GLU A 236 -1.93 -7.14 -7.63
CA GLU A 236 -2.68 -8.31 -8.09
C GLU A 236 -3.93 -7.94 -8.91
N ILE A 237 -3.78 -6.99 -9.83
CA ILE A 237 -4.90 -6.44 -10.62
C ILE A 237 -5.70 -7.53 -11.37
N ASN A 238 -5.07 -8.63 -11.74
CA ASN A 238 -5.69 -9.77 -12.43
C ASN A 238 -6.49 -10.70 -11.51
N ARG A 239 -6.40 -10.57 -10.18
CA ARG A 239 -7.19 -11.37 -9.22
C ARG A 239 -8.63 -10.90 -9.09
N GLY A 240 -8.93 -9.66 -9.47
CA GLY A 240 -10.27 -9.11 -9.45
C GLY A 240 -10.93 -9.10 -10.83
N ASN A 241 -12.26 -9.16 -10.87
CA ASN A 241 -13.01 -8.90 -12.10
C ASN A 241 -13.10 -7.39 -12.34
N LEU A 242 -12.17 -6.86 -13.13
CA LEU A 242 -12.01 -5.42 -13.34
C LEU A 242 -13.27 -4.75 -13.91
N SER A 243 -13.99 -5.42 -14.81
CA SER A 243 -15.23 -4.90 -15.39
C SER A 243 -16.32 -4.74 -14.33
N LYS A 244 -16.38 -5.63 -13.33
CA LYS A 244 -17.30 -5.51 -12.19
C LYS A 244 -16.83 -4.48 -11.17
N ILE A 245 -15.52 -4.43 -10.88
CA ILE A 245 -14.95 -3.55 -9.87
C ILE A 245 -15.04 -2.08 -10.29
N PHE A 246 -14.68 -1.77 -11.54
CA PHE A 246 -14.76 -0.40 -12.08
C PHE A 246 -16.19 -0.03 -12.50
N GLY A 247 -17.02 -1.01 -12.86
CA GLY A 247 -18.36 -0.74 -13.34
C GLY A 247 -18.39 0.27 -14.49
N GLU A 248 -19.25 1.28 -14.40
CA GLU A 248 -19.37 2.37 -15.35
C GLU A 248 -18.10 3.23 -15.48
N LEU A 249 -17.28 3.30 -14.42
CA LEU A 249 -16.04 4.09 -14.42
C LEU A 249 -14.96 3.50 -15.33
N LEU A 250 -15.13 2.25 -15.77
CA LEU A 250 -14.19 1.61 -16.69
C LEU A 250 -14.01 2.41 -17.99
N MET A 251 -15.04 3.13 -18.40
CA MET A 251 -14.95 4.05 -19.55
C MET A 251 -14.14 5.30 -19.22
N LEU A 252 -14.30 5.86 -18.01
CA LEU A 252 -13.66 7.11 -17.60
C LEU A 252 -12.15 7.00 -17.36
N ILE A 253 -11.62 5.79 -17.19
CA ILE A 253 -10.17 5.61 -17.08
C ILE A 253 -9.46 5.65 -18.44
N GLU A 254 -10.17 5.63 -19.57
CA GLU A 254 -9.58 5.84 -20.90
C GLU A 254 -8.97 7.24 -21.00
N THR A 255 -7.83 7.36 -21.65
CA THR A 255 -7.06 8.63 -21.68
C THR A 255 -7.85 9.80 -22.28
N ASP A 256 -8.66 9.53 -23.31
CA ASP A 256 -9.51 10.51 -24.01
C ASP A 256 -10.84 10.79 -23.29
N LYS A 257 -11.12 10.07 -22.19
CA LYS A 257 -12.33 10.21 -21.39
C LYS A 257 -12.06 10.80 -20.00
N ARG A 258 -10.81 11.10 -19.71
CA ARG A 258 -10.45 11.75 -18.46
C ARG A 258 -11.11 13.13 -18.35
N GLY A 259 -11.65 13.45 -17.18
CA GLY A 259 -12.41 14.68 -16.95
C GLY A 259 -13.87 14.64 -17.46
N GLU A 260 -14.25 13.69 -18.32
CA GLU A 260 -15.66 13.47 -18.65
C GLU A 260 -16.40 12.95 -17.40
N SER A 261 -17.69 13.33 -17.28
CA SER A 261 -18.50 12.95 -16.11
C SER A 261 -19.60 11.98 -16.49
N LEU A 262 -19.84 11.01 -15.62
CA LEU A 262 -21.02 10.14 -15.67
C LEU A 262 -21.72 10.09 -14.31
N ARG A 263 -22.95 9.61 -14.29
CA ARG A 263 -23.73 9.46 -13.07
C ARG A 263 -23.40 8.12 -12.39
N LEU A 264 -23.06 8.18 -11.10
CA LEU A 264 -22.76 6.98 -10.32
C LEU A 264 -24.01 6.13 -10.05
N LEU A 265 -23.82 4.83 -9.98
CA LEU A 265 -24.89 3.84 -9.78
C LEU A 265 -25.65 4.02 -8.45
N TYR A 266 -24.91 4.21 -7.34
CA TYR A 266 -25.49 4.29 -6.00
C TYR A 266 -25.78 5.72 -5.51
N LYS A 267 -25.30 6.72 -6.21
CA LYS A 267 -25.45 8.12 -5.81
C LYS A 267 -25.84 8.97 -7.02
N ASN A 268 -26.86 9.83 -6.84
CA ASN A 268 -27.27 10.76 -7.89
C ASN A 268 -26.25 11.90 -8.04
N GLU A 269 -24.99 11.56 -8.29
CA GLU A 269 -23.86 12.46 -8.41
C GLU A 269 -23.16 12.24 -9.76
N LEU A 270 -22.74 13.34 -10.39
CA LEU A 270 -21.82 13.27 -11.52
C LEU A 270 -20.40 13.11 -11.00
N PHE A 271 -19.71 12.09 -11.50
CA PHE A 271 -18.36 11.78 -11.13
C PHE A 271 -17.45 11.70 -12.36
N SER A 272 -16.23 12.18 -12.22
CA SER A 272 -15.18 12.10 -13.23
C SER A 272 -13.91 11.51 -12.64
N VAL A 273 -13.11 10.87 -13.49
CA VAL A 273 -11.74 10.51 -13.16
C VAL A 273 -10.83 11.63 -13.65
N PRO A 274 -10.12 12.35 -12.74
CA PRO A 274 -9.33 13.51 -13.10
C PRO A 274 -8.14 13.17 -14.02
N GLU A 275 -7.69 14.16 -14.80
CA GLU A 275 -6.57 13.99 -15.73
C GLU A 275 -5.22 13.75 -15.03
N ASN A 276 -5.07 14.27 -13.82
CA ASN A 276 -3.86 14.12 -12.99
C ASN A 276 -3.80 12.78 -12.22
N VAL A 277 -4.76 11.88 -12.41
CA VAL A 277 -4.75 10.53 -11.81
C VAL A 277 -4.11 9.52 -12.75
N HIS A 278 -3.07 8.84 -12.29
CA HIS A 278 -2.42 7.73 -12.97
C HIS A 278 -2.73 6.41 -12.28
N ILE A 279 -2.97 5.35 -13.05
CA ILE A 279 -3.24 4.02 -12.51
C ILE A 279 -2.09 3.08 -12.89
N ILE A 280 -1.49 2.44 -11.88
CA ILE A 280 -0.45 1.43 -12.06
C ILE A 280 -0.97 0.11 -11.54
N GLY A 281 -1.34 -0.81 -12.43
CA GLY A 281 -1.66 -2.19 -12.07
C GLY A 281 -0.39 -3.04 -11.98
N MET A 282 -0.38 -4.03 -11.10
CA MET A 282 0.68 -5.02 -11.02
C MET A 282 0.11 -6.43 -11.18
N MET A 283 0.82 -7.28 -11.92
CA MET A 283 0.37 -8.62 -12.24
C MET A 283 1.54 -9.61 -12.23
N ASN A 284 1.35 -10.76 -11.58
CA ASN A 284 2.26 -11.88 -11.67
C ASN A 284 1.99 -12.70 -12.94
N THR A 285 3.03 -12.94 -13.72
CA THR A 285 2.91 -13.74 -14.95
C THR A 285 2.89 -15.24 -14.70
N ALA A 286 3.31 -15.70 -13.52
CA ALA A 286 3.24 -17.10 -13.10
C ALA A 286 1.80 -17.59 -12.81
N ASP A 287 0.89 -16.67 -12.44
CA ASP A 287 -0.48 -17.01 -12.04
C ASP A 287 -1.36 -17.41 -13.25
N ARG A 288 -1.22 -18.65 -13.74
CA ARG A 288 -1.98 -19.18 -14.89
C ARG A 288 -3.46 -19.42 -14.62
N SER A 289 -3.84 -19.63 -13.37
CA SER A 289 -5.20 -19.92 -12.94
C SER A 289 -6.13 -18.70 -12.89
N LEU A 290 -5.57 -17.50 -13.04
CA LEU A 290 -6.30 -16.26 -12.95
C LEU A 290 -6.79 -15.80 -14.32
N ALA A 291 -7.95 -15.16 -14.35
CA ALA A 291 -8.61 -14.74 -15.58
C ALA A 291 -7.65 -13.96 -16.47
N MET A 292 -7.58 -14.36 -17.75
CA MET A 292 -6.93 -13.51 -18.75
C MET A 292 -7.57 -12.14 -18.70
N ILE A 293 -6.74 -11.10 -18.63
CA ILE A 293 -7.24 -9.73 -18.64
C ILE A 293 -8.13 -9.55 -19.87
N ASP A 294 -9.38 -9.15 -19.63
CA ASP A 294 -10.40 -8.93 -20.64
C ASP A 294 -9.87 -8.01 -21.76
N TYR A 295 -10.24 -8.29 -22.99
CA TYR A 295 -9.90 -7.45 -24.14
C TYR A 295 -10.29 -5.97 -23.96
N ALA A 296 -11.37 -5.70 -23.24
CA ALA A 296 -11.79 -4.35 -22.88
C ALA A 296 -10.74 -3.57 -22.10
N LEU A 297 -9.92 -4.25 -21.30
CA LEU A 297 -8.85 -3.66 -20.50
C LEU A 297 -7.55 -3.52 -21.28
N ARG A 298 -7.28 -4.38 -22.22
CA ARG A 298 -6.05 -4.31 -23.03
C ARG A 298 -5.91 -3.00 -23.79
N ARG A 299 -7.01 -2.36 -24.19
CA ARG A 299 -6.97 -1.05 -24.86
C ARG A 299 -6.80 0.11 -23.87
N ARG A 300 -7.16 -0.08 -22.59
CA ARG A 300 -7.12 0.95 -21.55
C ARG A 300 -5.80 1.04 -20.81
N PHE A 301 -5.07 -0.06 -20.76
CA PHE A 301 -3.78 -0.16 -20.09
C PHE A 301 -2.66 -0.45 -21.11
N ALA A 302 -1.53 0.18 -20.94
CA ALA A 302 -0.31 -0.25 -21.59
C ALA A 302 0.41 -1.28 -20.70
N PHE A 303 0.96 -2.32 -21.30
CA PHE A 303 1.65 -3.39 -20.58
C PHE A 303 3.15 -3.18 -20.65
N TYR A 304 3.81 -3.25 -19.51
CA TYR A 304 5.25 -3.17 -19.39
C TYR A 304 5.78 -4.38 -18.61
N GLU A 305 6.71 -5.12 -19.20
CA GLU A 305 7.29 -6.31 -18.59
C GLU A 305 8.57 -5.95 -17.82
N LEU A 306 8.57 -6.26 -16.50
CA LEU A 306 9.76 -6.20 -15.66
C LEU A 306 10.45 -7.57 -15.68
N LYS A 307 11.75 -7.55 -15.96
CA LYS A 307 12.58 -8.76 -16.05
C LYS A 307 13.45 -8.92 -14.80
N PRO A 308 13.90 -10.14 -14.49
CA PRO A 308 14.96 -10.34 -13.50
C PRO A 308 16.22 -9.54 -13.87
N ALA A 309 16.77 -8.84 -12.89
CA ALA A 309 17.92 -7.94 -13.10
C ALA A 309 19.26 -8.52 -12.62
N LEU A 310 19.36 -9.85 -12.51
CA LEU A 310 20.55 -10.54 -11.98
C LEU A 310 21.86 -10.26 -12.75
N GLU A 311 21.76 -9.78 -14.00
CA GLU A 311 22.89 -9.45 -14.88
C GLU A 311 23.05 -7.94 -15.07
N SER A 312 22.30 -7.07 -14.35
CA SER A 312 22.41 -5.62 -14.43
C SER A 312 23.65 -5.08 -13.70
N GLU A 313 24.09 -3.88 -14.08
CA GLU A 313 25.21 -3.20 -13.41
C GLU A 313 24.91 -2.93 -11.94
N LEU A 314 23.73 -2.41 -11.62
CA LEU A 314 23.30 -2.16 -10.24
C LEU A 314 23.28 -3.45 -9.39
N PHE A 315 22.95 -4.60 -9.98
CA PHE A 315 23.01 -5.89 -9.28
C PHE A 315 24.47 -6.36 -9.11
N ALA A 316 25.38 -5.99 -10.02
CA ALA A 316 26.82 -6.25 -9.86
C ALA A 316 27.39 -5.49 -8.65
N ASP A 317 26.97 -4.25 -8.41
CA ASP A 317 27.34 -3.48 -7.22
C ASP A 317 26.84 -4.15 -5.94
N MET A 318 25.61 -4.67 -5.95
CA MET A 318 25.06 -5.44 -4.83
C MET A 318 25.88 -6.71 -4.56
N LYS A 319 26.33 -7.43 -5.58
CA LYS A 319 27.23 -8.58 -5.42
C LYS A 319 28.56 -8.19 -4.76
N ALA A 320 29.08 -7.00 -5.07
CA ALA A 320 30.27 -6.47 -4.43
C ALA A 320 30.05 -6.17 -2.93
N VAL A 321 28.87 -5.67 -2.57
CA VAL A 321 28.46 -5.46 -1.17
C VAL A 321 28.35 -6.78 -0.40
N ALA A 322 27.80 -7.80 -1.03
CA ALA A 322 27.62 -9.14 -0.43
C ALA A 322 28.95 -9.78 0.02
N GLN A 323 30.07 -9.50 -0.63
CA GLN A 323 31.42 -9.98 -0.31
C GLN A 323 31.50 -11.50 -0.05
N ASN A 324 30.75 -12.30 -0.81
CA ASN A 324 30.66 -13.74 -0.62
C ASN A 324 30.75 -14.46 -1.98
N GLU A 325 31.76 -15.33 -2.13
CA GLU A 325 31.98 -16.06 -3.39
C GLU A 325 30.90 -17.12 -3.66
N LYS A 326 30.40 -17.76 -2.61
CA LYS A 326 29.31 -18.76 -2.74
C LYS A 326 28.03 -18.09 -3.19
N TYR A 327 27.74 -16.88 -2.68
CA TYR A 327 26.63 -16.07 -3.17
C TYR A 327 26.79 -15.75 -4.67
N ASN A 328 27.97 -15.34 -5.12
CA ASN A 328 28.21 -15.06 -6.53
C ASN A 328 28.03 -16.29 -7.41
N ARG A 329 28.48 -17.48 -6.93
CA ARG A 329 28.25 -18.76 -7.61
C ARG A 329 26.76 -19.12 -7.65
N LEU A 330 26.03 -18.89 -6.55
CA LEU A 330 24.58 -19.10 -6.50
C LEU A 330 23.87 -18.27 -7.57
N ILE A 331 24.17 -16.98 -7.69
CA ILE A 331 23.61 -16.12 -8.74
C ILE A 331 23.87 -16.68 -10.13
N GLY A 332 25.10 -17.14 -10.42
CA GLY A 332 25.43 -17.80 -11.69
C GLY A 332 24.60 -19.06 -11.96
N LYS A 333 24.33 -19.86 -10.92
CA LYS A 333 23.43 -21.04 -11.04
C LYS A 333 22.00 -20.63 -11.30
N VAL A 334 21.49 -19.59 -10.62
CA VAL A 334 20.12 -19.09 -10.81
C VAL A 334 19.94 -18.50 -12.22
N ILE A 335 20.91 -17.78 -12.77
CA ILE A 335 20.90 -17.32 -14.15
C ILE A 335 20.77 -18.51 -15.11
N SER A 336 21.53 -19.60 -14.86
CA SER A 336 21.46 -20.81 -15.66
C SER A 336 20.12 -21.53 -15.51
N LEU A 337 19.58 -21.58 -14.29
CA LEU A 337 18.27 -22.13 -13.98
C LEU A 337 17.16 -21.35 -14.69
N ASN A 338 17.22 -20.04 -14.68
CA ASN A 338 16.25 -19.18 -15.38
C ASN A 338 16.23 -19.40 -16.90
N LYS A 339 17.35 -19.77 -17.53
CA LYS A 339 17.38 -20.16 -18.93
C LYS A 339 16.58 -21.45 -19.17
N ILE A 340 16.77 -22.44 -18.32
CA ILE A 340 16.03 -23.72 -18.39
C ILE A 340 14.54 -23.50 -18.13
N ILE A 341 14.18 -22.73 -17.10
CA ILE A 341 12.78 -22.38 -16.81
C ILE A 341 12.11 -21.69 -18.00
N LYS A 342 12.83 -20.76 -18.64
CA LYS A 342 12.30 -20.02 -19.80
C LYS A 342 12.04 -20.90 -21.01
N GLU A 343 12.86 -21.94 -21.21
CA GLU A 343 12.75 -22.91 -22.33
C GLU A 343 11.80 -24.06 -22.02
N ASP A 344 11.39 -24.21 -20.76
CA ASP A 344 10.49 -25.27 -20.32
C ASP A 344 9.06 -25.00 -20.83
N GLU A 345 8.48 -25.99 -21.56
CA GLU A 345 7.14 -25.88 -22.14
C GLU A 345 6.03 -25.71 -21.10
N SER A 346 6.26 -26.26 -19.89
CA SER A 346 5.29 -26.19 -18.80
C SER A 346 5.37 -24.89 -18.03
N LEU A 347 6.51 -24.18 -17.98
CA LEU A 347 6.76 -22.97 -17.19
C LEU A 347 6.82 -21.69 -18.06
N GLY A 348 7.88 -21.57 -18.85
CA GLY A 348 8.12 -20.39 -19.71
C GLY A 348 8.62 -19.16 -18.93
N SER A 349 8.68 -18.02 -19.62
CA SER A 349 9.23 -16.76 -19.09
C SER A 349 8.50 -16.19 -17.87
N GLY A 350 7.27 -16.62 -17.62
CA GLY A 350 6.48 -16.16 -16.49
C GLY A 350 6.96 -16.68 -15.13
N PHE A 351 7.73 -17.75 -15.11
CA PHE A 351 8.19 -18.45 -13.90
C PHE A 351 9.65 -18.23 -13.57
N VAL A 352 10.37 -17.41 -14.34
CA VAL A 352 11.78 -17.09 -14.03
C VAL A 352 11.92 -16.50 -12.62
N ILE A 353 12.99 -16.85 -11.93
CA ILE A 353 13.25 -16.42 -10.54
C ILE A 353 13.71 -14.96 -10.58
N GLY A 354 12.99 -14.11 -9.86
CA GLY A 354 13.29 -12.68 -9.75
C GLY A 354 14.52 -12.39 -8.88
N HIS A 355 15.02 -11.19 -8.99
CA HIS A 355 16.21 -10.75 -8.26
C HIS A 355 15.97 -10.43 -6.77
N SER A 356 14.72 -10.25 -6.33
CA SER A 356 14.41 -9.88 -4.94
C SER A 356 14.79 -10.95 -3.92
N TYR A 357 14.88 -12.20 -4.33
CA TYR A 357 15.38 -13.29 -3.48
C TYR A 357 16.86 -13.12 -3.06
N PHE A 358 17.58 -12.26 -3.79
CA PHE A 358 19.01 -12.06 -3.68
C PHE A 358 19.40 -10.64 -3.30
N CYS A 359 18.43 -9.79 -2.95
CA CYS A 359 18.73 -8.43 -2.57
C CYS A 359 19.33 -8.36 -1.16
N VAL A 360 20.55 -7.86 -1.05
CA VAL A 360 21.28 -7.70 0.21
C VAL A 360 21.77 -6.26 0.36
N SER A 361 21.77 -5.76 1.59
CA SER A 361 22.24 -4.40 1.93
C SER A 361 23.60 -4.38 2.63
N GLU A 362 24.13 -5.57 2.99
CA GLU A 362 25.35 -5.75 3.72
C GLU A 362 26.02 -7.08 3.36
N LYS A 363 27.18 -7.34 3.96
CA LYS A 363 27.88 -8.61 3.80
C LYS A 363 27.01 -9.78 4.20
N ILE A 364 26.94 -10.81 3.32
CA ILE A 364 26.14 -12.01 3.54
C ILE A 364 27.04 -13.17 4.03
N SER A 365 26.54 -13.95 4.98
CA SER A 365 27.23 -15.14 5.48
C SER A 365 26.99 -16.39 4.63
N ASP A 366 27.78 -17.44 4.83
CA ASP A 366 27.53 -18.74 4.17
C ASP A 366 26.22 -19.37 4.65
N GLU A 367 25.85 -19.16 5.91
CA GLU A 367 24.59 -19.61 6.49
C GLU A 367 23.40 -18.96 5.79
N ASP A 368 23.48 -17.65 5.48
CA ASP A 368 22.43 -16.93 4.75
C ASP A 368 22.30 -17.46 3.31
N VAL A 369 23.44 -17.72 2.64
CA VAL A 369 23.42 -18.32 1.30
C VAL A 369 22.77 -19.70 1.34
N SER A 370 23.10 -20.51 2.35
CA SER A 370 22.45 -21.81 2.57
C SER A 370 20.95 -21.68 2.84
N ALA A 371 20.54 -20.68 3.60
CA ALA A 371 19.14 -20.41 3.90
C ALA A 371 18.34 -20.05 2.62
N ILE A 372 18.87 -19.20 1.76
CA ILE A 372 18.27 -18.89 0.46
C ILE A 372 18.07 -20.17 -0.38
N ILE A 373 19.08 -21.03 -0.41
CA ILE A 373 19.00 -22.31 -1.15
C ILE A 373 17.93 -23.21 -0.57
N GLU A 374 17.97 -23.49 0.74
CA GLU A 374 17.14 -24.53 1.36
C GLU A 374 15.70 -24.09 1.59
N TYR A 375 15.48 -22.81 1.94
CA TYR A 375 14.14 -22.33 2.34
C TYR A 375 13.41 -21.53 1.29
N GLU A 376 14.11 -21.06 0.24
CA GLU A 376 13.47 -20.28 -0.83
C GLU A 376 13.55 -20.98 -2.19
N LEU A 377 14.75 -21.32 -2.67
CA LEU A 377 14.92 -21.86 -4.02
C LEU A 377 14.47 -23.32 -4.17
N ILE A 378 14.84 -24.21 -3.22
CA ILE A 378 14.45 -25.61 -3.30
C ILE A 378 12.93 -25.79 -3.16
N PRO A 379 12.22 -25.15 -2.23
CA PRO A 379 10.77 -25.18 -2.22
C PRO A 379 10.15 -24.66 -3.53
N LEU A 380 10.69 -23.58 -4.10
CA LEU A 380 10.20 -23.00 -5.35
C LEU A 380 10.35 -23.96 -6.53
N ILE A 381 11.50 -24.60 -6.71
CA ILE A 381 11.68 -25.59 -7.80
C ILE A 381 10.85 -26.86 -7.59
N ASN A 382 10.56 -27.24 -6.34
CA ASN A 382 9.65 -28.34 -6.03
C ASN A 382 8.22 -28.02 -6.47
N GLU A 383 7.78 -26.77 -6.33
CA GLU A 383 6.48 -26.30 -6.80
C GLU A 383 6.43 -26.26 -8.33
N TYR A 384 7.50 -25.75 -8.96
CA TYR A 384 7.57 -25.60 -10.42
C TYR A 384 7.52 -26.94 -11.16
N TRP A 385 8.24 -27.94 -10.68
CA TRP A 385 8.38 -29.25 -11.30
C TRP A 385 7.84 -30.38 -10.41
N PHE A 386 6.69 -30.15 -9.74
CA PHE A 386 6.10 -31.06 -8.76
C PHE A 386 5.97 -32.52 -9.26
N ASP A 387 5.80 -32.73 -10.56
CA ASP A 387 5.69 -34.01 -11.25
C ASP A 387 7.00 -34.49 -11.92
N GLU A 388 8.08 -33.67 -11.90
CA GLU A 388 9.37 -33.98 -12.53
C GLU A 388 10.47 -34.19 -11.49
N GLN A 389 10.35 -35.23 -10.66
CA GLN A 389 11.25 -35.51 -9.53
C GLN A 389 12.74 -35.55 -9.90
N THR A 390 13.08 -35.99 -11.13
CA THR A 390 14.46 -36.02 -11.62
C THR A 390 15.04 -34.62 -11.80
N LYS A 391 14.29 -33.69 -12.35
CA LYS A 391 14.70 -32.28 -12.49
C LYS A 391 14.89 -31.62 -11.14
N ILE A 392 13.97 -31.88 -10.20
CA ILE A 392 14.05 -31.38 -8.82
C ILE A 392 15.34 -31.87 -8.15
N ALA A 393 15.61 -33.18 -8.21
CA ALA A 393 16.80 -33.79 -7.60
C ALA A 393 18.08 -33.22 -8.20
N ASP A 394 18.17 -33.13 -9.53
CA ASP A 394 19.32 -32.59 -10.24
C ASP A 394 19.60 -31.12 -9.87
N TRP A 395 18.59 -30.28 -9.88
CA TRP A 395 18.76 -28.86 -9.54
C TRP A 395 19.03 -28.64 -8.04
N SER A 396 18.42 -29.45 -7.17
CA SER A 396 18.71 -29.41 -5.74
C SER A 396 20.18 -29.74 -5.44
N VAL A 397 20.74 -30.74 -6.12
CA VAL A 397 22.16 -31.07 -6.00
C VAL A 397 23.04 -29.95 -6.55
N LYS A 398 22.70 -29.34 -7.71
CA LYS A 398 23.46 -28.24 -8.31
C LYS A 398 23.45 -26.98 -7.42
N LEU A 399 22.32 -26.66 -6.79
CA LEU A 399 22.21 -25.51 -5.90
C LEU A 399 22.98 -25.73 -4.59
N ARG A 400 22.81 -26.90 -3.95
CA ARG A 400 23.55 -27.27 -2.73
C ARG A 400 25.06 -27.38 -2.98
N GLY A 401 25.45 -27.81 -4.19
CA GLY A 401 26.85 -27.93 -4.58
C GLY A 401 27.62 -26.59 -4.52
N VAL A 402 26.92 -25.45 -4.57
CA VAL A 402 27.55 -24.13 -4.37
C VAL A 402 28.19 -23.99 -2.99
N MET A 403 27.70 -24.70 -1.99
CA MET A 403 28.24 -24.66 -0.61
C MET A 403 29.46 -25.51 -0.41
N ASN A 404 29.71 -26.50 -1.27
CA ASN A 404 30.77 -27.50 -1.11
C ASN A 404 32.12 -27.11 -1.74
N ASP A 405 32.07 -26.10 -2.64
CA ASP A 405 33.23 -25.55 -3.34
C ASP A 405 33.67 -24.22 -2.69
#